data_334c737a0bd2235074a14bf5eccf2a12
#
_entry.id   334c737a0bd2235074a14bf5eccf2a12
#
_cell.length_a   1.000
_cell.length_b   1.000
_cell.length_c   1.000
_cell.angle_alpha   90.00
_cell.angle_beta   90.00
_cell.angle_gamma   90.00
#
_symmetry.space_group_name_H-M   'P 1'
#
loop_
_entity.id
_entity.type
_entity.pdbx_description
1 polymer ?
#
loop_
_entity_poly.entity_id
_entity_poly.type
_entity_poly.pdbx_seq_one_letter_code
_entity_poly.pdbx_strand_id
1 'polypeptide(L)'
;GDTLMGMNLAHGGHLTHGSPANFSGSYFHVVSYGVNDDGFIDYEQVRQIALENKPKLIIAGASAYARTIDFKRFREIADEVGAYLMVDIAHIAGLVAAGLHPSPIPYAHVTTTTTHKTLRGPRGGMILCSNEIAKKFNFNKAIFPGIQGGPLMHVIAAKAVCFQEALQPEFRTYQEQVVKNSAALCNGLMKRGVNIVSDGTDNHLMLVDLRGTGITGKEMEHLLDDANITCNKNAIPNDPESPFVTSGVRLGTAAITSRGLK
;
A
#
# COMPACT_ATOMS: atom_id res chain seq x y z
N GLY A 1 17.06 18.02 -6.88
CA GLY A 1 15.96 17.90 -5.97
C GLY A 1 16.36 17.37 -4.62
N ASP A 2 15.44 17.48 -3.68
CA ASP A 2 15.65 16.93 -2.34
C ASP A 2 15.61 15.39 -2.36
N THR A 3 16.16 14.75 -1.32
CA THR A 3 16.12 13.30 -1.19
C THR A 3 14.76 12.85 -0.63
N LEU A 4 14.16 11.89 -1.32
CA LEU A 4 12.93 11.19 -0.93
C LEU A 4 13.26 9.72 -0.69
N MET A 5 12.75 9.14 0.39
CA MET A 5 12.91 7.72 0.71
C MET A 5 11.56 7.01 0.65
N GLY A 6 11.47 5.90 -0.08
CA GLY A 6 10.26 5.12 -0.23
C GLY A 6 10.53 3.63 -0.33
N MET A 7 9.47 2.82 -0.24
CA MET A 7 9.60 1.37 -0.39
C MET A 7 9.92 1.01 -1.85
N ASN A 8 10.89 0.12 -2.05
CA ASN A 8 11.28 -0.38 -3.36
C ASN A 8 10.07 -1.02 -4.06
N LEU A 9 9.86 -0.68 -5.32
CA LEU A 9 8.73 -1.18 -6.12
C LEU A 9 8.72 -2.71 -6.20
N ALA A 10 9.89 -3.33 -6.37
CA ALA A 10 10.02 -4.79 -6.42
C ALA A 10 9.75 -5.47 -5.06
N HIS A 11 9.81 -4.73 -3.96
CA HIS A 11 9.51 -5.22 -2.61
C HIS A 11 8.10 -4.87 -2.13
N GLY A 12 7.23 -4.40 -3.03
CA GLY A 12 5.83 -4.08 -2.73
C GLY A 12 5.51 -2.58 -2.65
N GLY A 13 6.43 -1.69 -2.96
CA GLY A 13 6.20 -0.25 -3.03
C GLY A 13 5.19 0.15 -4.11
N HIS A 14 4.89 1.44 -4.19
CA HIS A 14 4.01 2.00 -5.22
C HIS A 14 4.81 2.85 -6.20
N LEU A 15 4.37 2.90 -7.48
CA LEU A 15 5.01 3.72 -8.52
C LEU A 15 5.19 5.19 -8.11
N THR A 16 4.23 5.74 -7.36
CA THR A 16 4.29 7.15 -6.92
C THR A 16 5.23 7.40 -5.73
N HIS A 17 5.87 6.37 -5.20
CA HIS A 17 6.81 6.47 -4.08
C HIS A 17 8.28 6.56 -4.53
N GLY A 18 8.53 7.10 -5.72
CA GLY A 18 9.88 7.33 -6.21
C GLY A 18 10.30 6.51 -7.43
N SER A 19 9.38 5.82 -8.11
CA SER A 19 9.71 5.13 -9.36
C SER A 19 10.14 6.13 -10.44
N PRO A 20 11.20 5.83 -11.24
CA PRO A 20 11.62 6.68 -12.36
C PRO A 20 10.52 6.92 -13.39
N ALA A 21 9.52 6.04 -13.48
CA ALA A 21 8.35 6.21 -14.36
C ALA A 21 7.33 7.25 -13.85
N ASN A 22 7.50 7.75 -12.62
CA ASN A 22 6.63 8.74 -12.00
C ASN A 22 7.37 10.05 -11.76
N PHE A 23 6.65 11.18 -11.70
CA PHE A 23 7.26 12.47 -11.44
C PHE A 23 8.09 12.49 -10.14
N SER A 24 7.69 11.72 -9.12
CA SER A 24 8.44 11.61 -7.85
C SER A 24 9.86 11.09 -8.06
N GLY A 25 10.06 10.11 -8.97
CA GLY A 25 11.38 9.62 -9.33
C GLY A 25 12.14 10.53 -10.28
N SER A 26 11.44 11.40 -11.03
CA SER A 26 12.07 12.33 -11.99
C SER A 26 12.52 13.64 -11.32
N TYR A 27 11.80 14.11 -10.29
CA TYR A 27 12.06 15.41 -9.65
C TYR A 27 12.94 15.31 -8.40
N PHE A 28 12.97 14.15 -7.75
CA PHE A 28 13.67 13.95 -6.48
C PHE A 28 14.81 12.95 -6.62
N HIS A 29 15.80 13.08 -5.74
CA HIS A 29 16.76 12.02 -5.54
C HIS A 29 16.12 10.93 -4.67
N VAL A 30 15.95 9.73 -5.21
CA VAL A 30 15.22 8.65 -4.55
C VAL A 30 16.17 7.61 -3.98
N VAL A 31 15.97 7.29 -2.70
CA VAL A 31 16.57 6.13 -2.05
C VAL A 31 15.47 5.18 -1.61
N SER A 32 15.72 3.87 -1.70
CA SER A 32 14.70 2.87 -1.44
C SER A 32 15.07 1.99 -0.25
N TYR A 33 14.08 1.69 0.60
CA TYR A 33 14.16 0.62 1.57
C TYR A 33 13.40 -0.62 1.07
N GLY A 34 13.65 -1.77 1.67
CA GLY A 34 13.07 -3.03 1.26
C GLY A 34 12.53 -3.87 2.41
N VAL A 35 12.38 -5.14 2.10
CA VAL A 35 12.08 -6.21 3.06
C VAL A 35 13.31 -7.11 3.21
N ASN A 36 13.39 -7.81 4.34
CA ASN A 36 14.38 -8.85 4.57
C ASN A 36 14.05 -10.12 3.76
N ASP A 37 14.88 -11.16 3.90
CA ASP A 37 14.70 -12.44 3.17
C ASP A 37 13.41 -13.17 3.56
N ASP A 38 12.87 -12.92 4.75
CA ASP A 38 11.59 -13.46 5.20
C ASP A 38 10.38 -12.65 4.69
N GLY A 39 10.60 -11.58 3.91
CA GLY A 39 9.55 -10.75 3.32
C GLY A 39 8.95 -9.70 4.27
N PHE A 40 9.60 -9.39 5.39
CA PHE A 40 9.18 -8.33 6.32
C PHE A 40 10.00 -7.05 6.13
N ILE A 41 9.38 -5.88 6.37
CA ILE A 41 10.09 -4.61 6.37
C ILE A 41 11.22 -4.66 7.40
N ASP A 42 12.45 -4.44 6.95
CA ASP A 42 13.62 -4.37 7.80
C ASP A 42 13.80 -2.93 8.32
N TYR A 43 13.29 -2.65 9.51
CA TYR A 43 13.34 -1.32 10.11
C TYR A 43 14.74 -0.85 10.46
N GLU A 44 15.71 -1.74 10.69
CA GLU A 44 17.10 -1.35 10.89
C GLU A 44 17.76 -0.94 9.57
N GLN A 45 17.44 -1.65 8.47
CA GLN A 45 17.84 -1.22 7.13
C GLN A 45 17.20 0.14 6.78
N VAL A 46 15.90 0.34 7.09
CA VAL A 46 15.22 1.63 6.91
C VAL A 46 15.98 2.74 7.65
N ARG A 47 16.32 2.51 8.92
CA ARG A 47 17.06 3.46 9.76
C ARG A 47 18.44 3.75 9.18
N GLN A 48 19.20 2.74 8.80
CA GLN A 48 20.54 2.89 8.25
C GLN A 48 20.52 3.73 6.96
N ILE A 49 19.62 3.41 6.01
CA ILE A 49 19.46 4.16 4.76
C ILE A 49 19.09 5.62 5.06
N ALA A 50 18.20 5.85 6.03
CA ALA A 50 17.79 7.19 6.41
C ALA A 50 18.97 8.01 7.00
N LEU A 51 19.78 7.41 7.85
CA LEU A 51 20.98 8.06 8.44
C LEU A 51 22.02 8.42 7.38
N GLU A 52 22.26 7.53 6.43
CA GLU A 52 23.25 7.74 5.35
C GLU A 52 22.81 8.82 4.37
N ASN A 53 21.53 8.84 4.00
CA ASN A 53 21.03 9.67 2.91
C ASN A 53 20.30 10.94 3.38
N LYS A 54 19.92 11.02 4.66
CA LYS A 54 19.24 12.16 5.29
C LYS A 54 18.07 12.69 4.43
N PRO A 55 17.07 11.82 4.10
CA PRO A 55 15.96 12.22 3.27
C PRO A 55 15.18 13.35 3.94
N LYS A 56 14.58 14.24 3.16
CA LYS A 56 13.62 15.23 3.67
C LYS A 56 12.23 14.66 3.88
N LEU A 57 11.90 13.59 3.13
CA LEU A 57 10.61 12.91 3.21
C LEU A 57 10.84 11.41 3.21
N ILE A 58 10.25 10.72 4.19
CA ILE A 58 10.12 9.27 4.22
C ILE A 58 8.66 8.93 3.91
N ILE A 59 8.44 8.06 2.91
CA ILE A 59 7.13 7.53 2.55
C ILE A 59 7.02 6.09 3.07
N ALA A 60 6.12 5.87 4.04
CA ALA A 60 5.72 4.54 4.47
C ALA A 60 4.40 4.17 3.81
N GLY A 61 4.25 2.90 3.45
CA GLY A 61 3.07 2.38 2.77
C GLY A 61 3.44 1.51 1.57
N ALA A 62 2.53 0.65 1.16
CA ALA A 62 2.79 -0.36 0.16
C ALA A 62 1.55 -0.68 -0.68
N SER A 63 1.80 -1.18 -1.90
CA SER A 63 0.76 -1.73 -2.80
C SER A 63 0.65 -3.23 -2.69
N ALA A 64 1.74 -3.91 -2.31
CA ALA A 64 1.86 -5.35 -2.33
C ALA A 64 2.68 -5.84 -1.12
N TYR A 65 2.24 -5.49 0.07
CA TYR A 65 2.82 -5.92 1.34
C TYR A 65 1.72 -6.51 2.21
N ALA A 66 1.88 -7.78 2.58
CA ALA A 66 0.83 -8.55 3.23
C ALA A 66 0.83 -8.44 4.76
N ARG A 67 1.78 -7.73 5.35
CA ARG A 67 1.97 -7.68 6.80
C ARG A 67 1.63 -6.31 7.38
N THR A 68 1.48 -6.27 8.69
CA THR A 68 1.26 -5.03 9.44
C THR A 68 2.48 -4.13 9.37
N ILE A 69 2.25 -2.82 9.18
CA ILE A 69 3.30 -1.80 9.14
C ILE A 69 3.36 -1.07 10.48
N ASP A 70 4.55 -0.98 11.06
CA ASP A 70 4.80 -0.21 12.27
C ASP A 70 5.09 1.27 11.96
N PHE A 71 4.04 2.07 11.97
CA PHE A 71 4.14 3.51 11.71
C PHE A 71 4.87 4.27 12.83
N LYS A 72 4.84 3.74 14.06
CA LYS A 72 5.57 4.34 15.17
C LYS A 72 7.08 4.25 14.92
N ARG A 73 7.54 3.08 14.49
CA ARG A 73 8.96 2.88 14.17
C ARG A 73 9.41 3.76 13.01
N PHE A 74 8.60 3.92 11.97
CA PHE A 74 8.87 4.89 10.89
C PHE A 74 8.94 6.32 11.41
N ARG A 75 8.08 6.71 12.35
CA ARG A 75 8.12 8.05 12.96
C ARG A 75 9.40 8.28 13.76
N GLU A 76 9.83 7.33 14.58
CA GLU A 76 11.07 7.39 15.32
C GLU A 76 12.29 7.59 14.40
N ILE A 77 12.35 6.84 13.30
CA ILE A 77 13.42 6.98 12.29
C ILE A 77 13.35 8.36 11.61
N ALA A 78 12.16 8.82 11.25
CA ALA A 78 11.99 10.12 10.62
C ALA A 78 12.44 11.26 11.53
N ASP A 79 12.10 11.20 12.81
CA ASP A 79 12.50 12.19 13.81
C ASP A 79 14.03 12.18 14.02
N GLU A 80 14.67 11.00 14.04
CA GLU A 80 16.13 10.85 14.21
C GLU A 80 16.91 11.56 13.10
N VAL A 81 16.40 11.58 11.87
CA VAL A 81 17.08 12.24 10.73
C VAL A 81 16.51 13.60 10.37
N GLY A 82 15.48 14.07 11.08
CA GLY A 82 14.81 15.35 10.82
C GLY A 82 13.95 15.34 9.56
N ALA A 83 13.45 14.16 9.14
CA ALA A 83 12.60 13.99 7.98
C ALA A 83 11.12 14.19 8.30
N TYR A 84 10.32 14.55 7.30
CA TYR A 84 8.87 14.39 7.38
C TYR A 84 8.48 12.94 7.10
N LEU A 85 7.48 12.43 7.83
CA LEU A 85 6.86 11.13 7.56
C LEU A 85 5.54 11.34 6.83
N MET A 86 5.44 10.85 5.60
CA MET A 86 4.20 10.65 4.88
C MET A 86 3.82 9.17 4.91
N VAL A 87 2.57 8.87 5.23
CA VAL A 87 2.08 7.50 5.21
C VAL A 87 0.97 7.36 4.18
N ASP A 88 1.18 6.50 3.20
CA ASP A 88 0.17 6.15 2.19
C ASP A 88 -0.55 4.86 2.61
N ILE A 89 -1.81 5.01 3.01
CA ILE A 89 -2.67 3.88 3.41
C ILE A 89 -3.65 3.45 2.33
N ALA A 90 -3.42 3.82 1.08
CA ALA A 90 -4.37 3.58 -0.01
C ALA A 90 -4.90 2.14 -0.06
N HIS A 91 -4.04 1.15 0.15
CA HIS A 91 -4.45 -0.26 0.17
C HIS A 91 -5.18 -0.69 1.43
N ILE A 92 -4.82 -0.13 2.57
CA ILE A 92 -5.29 -0.57 3.89
C ILE A 92 -6.27 0.42 4.56
N ALA A 93 -6.68 1.49 3.87
CA ALA A 93 -7.51 2.54 4.47
C ALA A 93 -8.81 2.04 5.07
N GLY A 94 -9.46 1.06 4.44
CA GLY A 94 -10.66 0.43 4.99
C GLY A 94 -10.38 -0.36 6.28
N LEU A 95 -9.23 -1.05 6.35
CA LEU A 95 -8.81 -1.78 7.54
C LEU A 95 -8.45 -0.82 8.68
N VAL A 96 -7.77 0.29 8.37
CA VAL A 96 -7.46 1.35 9.35
C VAL A 96 -8.75 1.98 9.89
N ALA A 97 -9.70 2.32 9.01
CA ALA A 97 -11.00 2.89 9.40
C ALA A 97 -11.81 1.92 10.29
N ALA A 98 -11.73 0.62 10.04
CA ALA A 98 -12.38 -0.41 10.83
C ALA A 98 -11.61 -0.80 12.11
N GLY A 99 -10.42 -0.25 12.36
CA GLY A 99 -9.59 -0.59 13.50
C GLY A 99 -8.94 -1.97 13.44
N LEU A 100 -8.74 -2.51 12.22
CA LEU A 100 -8.13 -3.82 11.96
C LEU A 100 -6.67 -3.74 11.50
N HIS A 101 -6.16 -2.53 11.33
CA HIS A 101 -4.75 -2.22 11.11
C HIS A 101 -4.41 -0.97 11.94
N PRO A 102 -3.20 -0.85 12.49
CA PRO A 102 -2.78 0.35 13.20
C PRO A 102 -2.99 1.62 12.38
N SER A 103 -3.46 2.68 13.04
CA SER A 103 -3.64 3.99 12.40
C SER A 103 -2.32 4.75 12.33
N PRO A 104 -1.97 5.35 11.19
CA PRO A 104 -0.80 6.22 11.08
C PRO A 104 -1.04 7.60 11.67
N ILE A 105 -2.28 8.00 11.91
CA ILE A 105 -2.64 9.38 12.29
C ILE A 105 -1.86 9.92 13.49
N PRO A 106 -1.57 9.15 14.55
CA PRO A 106 -0.76 9.64 15.67
C PRO A 106 0.73 9.87 15.33
N TYR A 107 1.21 9.30 14.25
CA TYR A 107 2.63 9.25 13.91
C TYR A 107 2.99 10.04 12.65
N ALA A 108 2.15 9.99 11.62
CA ALA A 108 2.41 10.63 10.33
C ALA A 108 2.26 12.16 10.41
N HIS A 109 3.15 12.87 9.73
CA HIS A 109 2.95 14.30 9.46
C HIS A 109 1.84 14.49 8.43
N VAL A 110 1.79 13.61 7.42
CA VAL A 110 0.79 13.59 6.36
C VAL A 110 0.38 12.15 6.10
N THR A 111 -0.92 11.90 6.01
CA THR A 111 -1.46 10.61 5.58
C THR A 111 -2.18 10.81 4.25
N THR A 112 -1.85 9.98 3.26
CA THR A 112 -2.53 9.94 1.97
C THR A 112 -3.29 8.64 1.81
N THR A 113 -4.38 8.68 1.05
CA THR A 113 -5.11 7.48 0.67
C THR A 113 -5.87 7.68 -0.63
N THR A 114 -6.18 6.57 -1.29
CA THR A 114 -7.27 6.49 -2.26
C THR A 114 -8.57 6.14 -1.56
N THR A 115 -9.70 6.46 -2.18
CA THR A 115 -11.03 6.13 -1.63
C THR A 115 -11.66 4.89 -2.25
N HIS A 116 -11.08 4.33 -3.31
CA HIS A 116 -11.68 3.28 -4.15
C HIS A 116 -11.10 1.87 -3.98
N LYS A 117 -10.29 1.62 -2.94
CA LYS A 117 -9.75 0.28 -2.62
C LYS A 117 -10.51 -0.32 -1.43
N THR A 118 -9.84 -0.65 -0.35
CA THR A 118 -10.52 -1.22 0.84
C THR A 118 -11.55 -0.31 1.48
N LEU A 119 -11.46 1.02 1.29
CA LEU A 119 -12.51 1.97 1.69
C LEU A 119 -13.81 1.80 0.91
N ARG A 120 -13.79 1.16 -0.25
CA ARG A 120 -14.95 0.81 -1.08
C ARG A 120 -15.76 2.03 -1.56
N GLY A 121 -15.08 3.16 -1.78
CA GLY A 121 -15.68 4.41 -2.26
C GLY A 121 -15.43 4.71 -3.74
N PRO A 122 -15.72 5.92 -4.18
CA PRO A 122 -15.47 6.37 -5.55
C PRO A 122 -13.96 6.50 -5.81
N ARG A 123 -13.57 6.47 -7.09
CA ARG A 123 -12.19 6.75 -7.48
C ARG A 123 -11.83 8.18 -7.14
N GLY A 124 -10.82 8.32 -6.30
CA GLY A 124 -10.31 9.60 -5.83
C GLY A 124 -9.23 9.42 -4.77
N GLY A 125 -8.69 10.54 -4.31
CA GLY A 125 -7.69 10.60 -3.25
C GLY A 125 -8.13 11.50 -2.10
N MET A 126 -7.43 11.38 -0.98
CA MET A 126 -7.61 12.21 0.20
C MET A 126 -6.25 12.43 0.89
N ILE A 127 -6.05 13.62 1.42
CA ILE A 127 -4.88 13.98 2.21
C ILE A 127 -5.37 14.37 3.61
N LEU A 128 -4.78 13.79 4.63
CA LEU A 128 -5.08 14.05 6.04
C LEU A 128 -3.82 14.55 6.74
N CYS A 129 -3.94 15.59 7.51
CA CYS A 129 -2.86 16.13 8.35
C CYS A 129 -3.41 17.02 9.45
N SER A 130 -2.56 17.43 10.40
CA SER A 130 -2.92 18.44 11.39
C SER A 130 -3.11 19.83 10.75
N ASN A 131 -3.84 20.71 11.42
CA ASN A 131 -4.00 22.10 11.00
C ASN A 131 -2.65 22.83 10.91
N GLU A 132 -1.71 22.51 11.77
CA GLU A 132 -0.37 23.07 11.77
C GLU A 132 0.40 22.71 10.48
N ILE A 133 0.41 21.41 10.13
CA ILE A 133 1.05 20.91 8.90
C ILE A 133 0.34 21.46 7.67
N ALA A 134 -1.00 21.53 7.67
CA ALA A 134 -1.76 22.10 6.57
C ALA A 134 -1.40 23.57 6.30
N LYS A 135 -1.24 24.37 7.36
CA LYS A 135 -0.82 25.78 7.26
C LYS A 135 0.62 25.90 6.80
N LYS A 136 1.53 25.11 7.37
CA LYS A 136 2.97 25.14 7.05
C LYS A 136 3.23 24.87 5.57
N PHE A 137 2.58 23.88 4.98
CA PHE A 137 2.81 23.48 3.59
C PHE A 137 1.76 23.99 2.60
N ASN A 138 0.68 24.62 3.09
CA ASN A 138 -0.38 25.19 2.27
C ASN A 138 -0.91 24.20 1.21
N PHE A 139 -1.29 23.00 1.62
CA PHE A 139 -1.72 21.92 0.71
C PHE A 139 -2.86 22.31 -0.20
N ASN A 140 -3.82 23.12 0.28
CA ASN A 140 -4.92 23.57 -0.56
C ASN A 140 -4.42 24.33 -1.78
N LYS A 141 -3.43 25.24 -1.62
CA LYS A 141 -2.84 25.99 -2.73
C LYS A 141 -1.97 25.09 -3.62
N ALA A 142 -1.28 24.10 -3.04
CA ALA A 142 -0.50 23.14 -3.80
C ALA A 142 -1.40 22.26 -4.69
N ILE A 143 -2.60 21.91 -4.22
CA ILE A 143 -3.58 21.18 -5.02
C ILE A 143 -4.24 22.11 -6.05
N PHE A 144 -4.83 23.19 -5.62
CA PHE A 144 -5.48 24.17 -6.50
C PHE A 144 -5.01 25.58 -6.17
N PRO A 145 -4.49 26.33 -7.14
CA PRO A 145 -4.34 26.00 -8.56
C PRO A 145 -3.00 25.31 -8.92
N GLY A 146 -2.27 24.77 -7.93
CA GLY A 146 -0.92 24.26 -8.14
C GLY A 146 -0.83 23.10 -9.13
N ILE A 147 -1.65 22.06 -8.98
CA ILE A 147 -1.58 20.82 -9.79
C ILE A 147 -2.93 20.50 -10.44
N GLN A 148 -4.05 20.76 -9.77
CA GLN A 148 -5.40 20.43 -10.21
C GLN A 148 -6.21 21.68 -10.56
N GLY A 149 -7.32 21.47 -11.27
CA GLY A 149 -8.32 22.49 -11.58
C GLY A 149 -9.61 22.29 -10.79
N GLY A 150 -10.75 22.56 -11.42
CA GLY A 150 -12.07 22.44 -10.80
C GLY A 150 -12.36 21.02 -10.29
N PRO A 151 -12.94 20.88 -9.09
CA PRO A 151 -13.19 19.56 -8.50
C PRO A 151 -14.39 18.87 -9.14
N LEU A 152 -14.38 17.54 -9.12
CA LEU A 152 -15.50 16.69 -9.55
C LEU A 152 -16.50 16.56 -8.38
N MET A 153 -17.54 17.40 -8.35
CA MET A 153 -18.48 17.49 -7.23
C MET A 153 -19.25 16.18 -6.99
N HIS A 154 -19.59 15.44 -8.05
CA HIS A 154 -20.22 14.12 -7.92
C HIS A 154 -19.31 13.09 -7.22
N VAL A 155 -17.99 13.16 -7.43
CA VAL A 155 -17.02 12.32 -6.68
C VAL A 155 -16.95 12.75 -5.22
N ILE A 156 -17.00 14.06 -4.93
CA ILE A 156 -17.01 14.56 -3.54
C ILE A 156 -18.27 14.09 -2.82
N ALA A 157 -19.44 14.18 -3.45
CA ALA A 157 -20.70 13.67 -2.90
C ALA A 157 -20.63 12.16 -2.64
N ALA A 158 -20.10 11.39 -3.60
CA ALA A 158 -19.90 9.95 -3.42
C ALA A 158 -18.90 9.60 -2.30
N LYS A 159 -17.86 10.42 -2.08
CA LYS A 159 -16.97 10.27 -0.92
C LYS A 159 -17.74 10.47 0.41
N ALA A 160 -18.64 11.43 0.48
CA ALA A 160 -19.43 11.66 1.69
C ALA A 160 -20.29 10.42 2.04
N VAL A 161 -20.92 9.80 1.04
CA VAL A 161 -21.66 8.54 1.22
C VAL A 161 -20.72 7.43 1.68
N CYS A 162 -19.57 7.25 1.02
CA CYS A 162 -18.56 6.27 1.39
C CYS A 162 -18.11 6.41 2.86
N PHE A 163 -17.86 7.63 3.30
CA PHE A 163 -17.42 7.88 4.68
C PHE A 163 -18.55 7.63 5.68
N GLN A 164 -19.80 7.97 5.33
CA GLN A 164 -20.96 7.64 6.15
C GLN A 164 -21.14 6.12 6.29
N GLU A 165 -20.97 5.36 5.21
CA GLU A 165 -20.98 3.89 5.26
C GLU A 165 -19.82 3.35 6.12
N ALA A 166 -18.62 3.92 6.00
CA ALA A 166 -17.44 3.49 6.78
C ALA A 166 -17.58 3.74 8.30
N LEU A 167 -18.47 4.63 8.71
CA LEU A 167 -18.80 4.87 10.13
C LEU A 167 -19.79 3.83 10.73
N GLN A 168 -20.43 3.01 9.88
CA GLN A 168 -21.42 2.05 10.32
C GLN A 168 -20.77 0.74 10.84
N PRO A 169 -21.40 0.05 11.79
CA PRO A 169 -20.90 -1.24 12.30
C PRO A 169 -20.78 -2.31 11.21
N GLU A 170 -21.62 -2.27 10.19
CA GLU A 170 -21.63 -3.19 9.04
C GLU A 170 -20.34 -3.09 8.23
N PHE A 171 -19.74 -1.91 8.14
CA PHE A 171 -18.47 -1.71 7.48
C PHE A 171 -17.34 -2.44 8.21
N ARG A 172 -17.32 -2.40 9.54
CA ARG A 172 -16.37 -3.15 10.36
C ARG A 172 -16.54 -4.66 10.13
N THR A 173 -17.78 -5.15 10.18
CA THR A 173 -18.09 -6.57 9.90
C THR A 173 -17.60 -6.99 8.51
N TYR A 174 -17.80 -6.14 7.51
CA TYR A 174 -17.28 -6.36 6.17
C TYR A 174 -15.76 -6.47 6.15
N GLN A 175 -15.04 -5.55 6.78
CA GLN A 175 -13.58 -5.56 6.81
C GLN A 175 -13.03 -6.77 7.60
N GLU A 176 -13.68 -7.18 8.68
CA GLU A 176 -13.34 -8.40 9.41
C GLU A 176 -13.48 -9.64 8.51
N GLN A 177 -14.53 -9.68 7.69
CA GLN A 177 -14.69 -10.77 6.72
C GLN A 177 -13.63 -10.74 5.63
N VAL A 178 -13.22 -9.56 5.16
CA VAL A 178 -12.12 -9.40 4.19
C VAL A 178 -10.83 -10.05 4.72
N VAL A 179 -10.47 -9.76 5.97
CA VAL A 179 -9.26 -10.32 6.61
C VAL A 179 -9.40 -11.84 6.82
N LYS A 180 -10.56 -12.31 7.28
CA LYS A 180 -10.83 -13.74 7.45
C LYS A 180 -10.72 -14.50 6.12
N ASN A 181 -11.30 -13.97 5.05
CA ASN A 181 -11.22 -14.55 3.70
C ASN A 181 -9.76 -14.57 3.20
N SER A 182 -8.99 -13.51 3.46
CA SER A 182 -7.57 -13.45 3.09
C SER A 182 -6.76 -14.52 3.81
N ALA A 183 -6.93 -14.64 5.12
CA ALA A 183 -6.26 -15.66 5.91
C ALA A 183 -6.67 -17.08 5.48
N ALA A 184 -7.95 -17.32 5.22
CA ALA A 184 -8.44 -18.63 4.78
C ALA A 184 -7.86 -19.03 3.41
N LEU A 185 -7.87 -18.09 2.44
CA LEU A 185 -7.29 -18.31 1.12
C LEU A 185 -5.78 -18.57 1.22
N CYS A 186 -5.07 -17.74 1.95
CA CYS A 186 -3.63 -17.87 2.17
C CYS A 186 -3.27 -19.24 2.77
N ASN A 187 -3.91 -19.61 3.88
CA ASN A 187 -3.70 -20.91 4.53
C ASN A 187 -4.08 -22.08 3.63
N GLY A 188 -5.15 -21.95 2.82
CA GLY A 188 -5.59 -22.94 1.87
C GLY A 188 -4.57 -23.20 0.76
N LEU A 189 -3.94 -22.15 0.27
CA LEU A 189 -2.87 -22.22 -0.73
C LEU A 189 -1.60 -22.83 -0.15
N MET A 190 -1.15 -22.39 1.02
CA MET A 190 0.03 -22.92 1.71
C MET A 190 -0.10 -24.41 2.01
N LYS A 191 -1.27 -24.87 2.49
CA LYS A 191 -1.56 -26.31 2.71
C LYS A 191 -1.47 -27.15 1.43
N ARG A 192 -1.54 -26.55 0.26
CA ARG A 192 -1.40 -27.19 -1.06
C ARG A 192 -0.01 -27.03 -1.66
N GLY A 193 0.95 -26.54 -0.86
CA GLY A 193 2.33 -26.38 -1.29
C GLY A 193 2.61 -25.13 -2.11
N VAL A 194 1.69 -24.15 -2.12
CA VAL A 194 1.91 -22.87 -2.78
C VAL A 194 2.73 -21.97 -1.85
N ASN A 195 3.84 -21.45 -2.33
CA ASN A 195 4.68 -20.54 -1.58
C ASN A 195 4.04 -19.14 -1.50
N ILE A 196 3.98 -18.59 -0.29
CA ILE A 196 3.46 -17.25 -0.02
C ILE A 196 4.59 -16.41 0.57
N VAL A 197 4.83 -15.23 -0.02
CA VAL A 197 5.81 -14.28 0.52
C VAL A 197 5.44 -13.92 1.96
N SER A 198 6.43 -13.94 2.85
CA SER A 198 6.29 -13.76 4.30
C SER A 198 5.44 -14.81 5.03
N ASP A 199 5.21 -15.98 4.43
CA ASP A 199 4.49 -17.11 5.02
C ASP A 199 3.13 -16.75 5.62
N GLY A 200 2.39 -15.85 4.95
CA GLY A 200 1.06 -15.48 5.41
C GLY A 200 0.58 -14.09 5.04
N THR A 201 -0.51 -13.68 5.70
CA THR A 201 -1.09 -12.34 5.54
C THR A 201 -1.76 -11.86 6.82
N ASP A 202 -1.63 -10.57 7.12
CA ASP A 202 -2.31 -9.86 8.21
C ASP A 202 -3.43 -8.94 7.70
N ASN A 203 -3.59 -8.84 6.38
CA ASN A 203 -4.50 -7.87 5.77
C ASN A 203 -5.38 -8.48 4.66
N HIS A 204 -5.72 -7.72 3.65
CA HIS A 204 -6.66 -8.06 2.57
C HIS A 204 -6.02 -8.72 1.35
N LEU A 205 -4.70 -8.87 1.31
CA LEU A 205 -3.97 -9.39 0.16
C LEU A 205 -2.85 -10.34 0.57
N MET A 206 -2.34 -11.09 -0.41
CA MET A 206 -1.14 -11.91 -0.30
C MET A 206 -0.36 -11.89 -1.61
N LEU A 207 0.92 -12.20 -1.53
CA LEU A 207 1.79 -12.43 -2.68
C LEU A 207 2.11 -13.92 -2.80
N VAL A 208 1.79 -14.50 -3.93
CA VAL A 208 2.20 -15.86 -4.29
C VAL A 208 3.57 -15.81 -4.95
N ASP A 209 4.49 -16.63 -4.45
CA ASP A 209 5.81 -16.83 -5.05
C ASP A 209 5.77 -18.05 -5.98
N LEU A 210 5.98 -17.83 -7.26
CA LEU A 210 5.94 -18.87 -8.30
C LEU A 210 7.33 -19.42 -8.66
N ARG A 211 8.39 -18.96 -8.00
CA ARG A 211 9.73 -19.50 -8.26
C ARG A 211 9.76 -21.01 -8.03
N GLY A 212 10.42 -21.73 -8.93
CA GLY A 212 10.50 -23.21 -8.89
C GLY A 212 9.28 -23.94 -9.43
N THR A 213 8.20 -23.24 -9.82
CA THR A 213 7.01 -23.87 -10.42
C THR A 213 7.10 -24.05 -11.93
N GLY A 214 8.03 -23.35 -12.59
CA GLY A 214 8.15 -23.32 -14.04
C GLY A 214 7.13 -22.39 -14.74
N ILE A 215 6.35 -21.61 -13.97
CA ILE A 215 5.34 -20.66 -14.49
C ILE A 215 5.71 -19.24 -14.03
N THR A 216 5.68 -18.28 -14.93
CA THR A 216 5.90 -16.87 -14.62
C THR A 216 4.64 -16.19 -14.07
N GLY A 217 4.81 -15.02 -13.42
CA GLY A 217 3.68 -14.21 -12.96
C GLY A 217 2.74 -13.82 -14.09
N LYS A 218 3.29 -13.49 -15.27
CA LYS A 218 2.52 -13.14 -16.46
C LYS A 218 1.67 -14.33 -16.97
N GLU A 219 2.24 -15.52 -17.02
CA GLU A 219 1.51 -16.72 -17.44
C GLU A 219 0.42 -17.07 -16.44
N MET A 220 0.72 -17.01 -15.13
CA MET A 220 -0.27 -17.27 -14.10
C MET A 220 -1.41 -16.25 -14.11
N GLU A 221 -1.13 -14.96 -14.34
CA GLU A 221 -2.14 -13.92 -14.50
C GLU A 221 -3.12 -14.27 -15.64
N HIS A 222 -2.63 -14.73 -16.80
CA HIS A 222 -3.47 -15.17 -17.93
C HIS A 222 -4.27 -16.42 -17.61
N LEU A 223 -3.64 -17.45 -17.03
CA LEU A 223 -4.33 -18.70 -16.67
C LEU A 223 -5.47 -18.46 -15.66
N LEU A 224 -5.26 -17.56 -14.71
CA LEU A 224 -6.27 -17.19 -13.73
C LEU A 224 -7.39 -16.36 -14.37
N ASP A 225 -7.07 -15.46 -15.31
CA ASP A 225 -8.08 -14.69 -16.06
C ASP A 225 -8.98 -15.61 -16.92
N ASP A 226 -8.39 -16.59 -17.60
CA ASP A 226 -9.13 -17.63 -18.34
C ASP A 226 -10.08 -18.43 -17.43
N ALA A 227 -9.72 -18.58 -16.15
CA ALA A 227 -10.57 -19.18 -15.13
C ALA A 227 -11.54 -18.20 -14.45
N ASN A 228 -11.65 -16.95 -14.93
CA ASN A 228 -12.44 -15.86 -14.34
C ASN A 228 -11.99 -15.45 -12.93
N ILE A 229 -10.71 -15.61 -12.63
CA ILE A 229 -10.09 -15.17 -11.38
C ILE A 229 -9.18 -13.98 -11.68
N THR A 230 -9.68 -12.78 -11.46
CA THR A 230 -8.91 -11.53 -11.68
C THR A 230 -7.83 -11.37 -10.62
N CYS A 231 -6.58 -11.30 -11.07
CA CYS A 231 -5.42 -10.96 -10.26
C CYS A 231 -4.47 -10.05 -11.05
N ASN A 232 -3.30 -9.77 -10.52
CA ASN A 232 -2.24 -9.14 -11.31
C ASN A 232 -0.92 -9.85 -11.05
N LYS A 233 -0.10 -9.99 -12.11
CA LYS A 233 1.31 -10.31 -11.95
C LYS A 233 1.97 -9.26 -11.06
N ASN A 234 2.88 -9.67 -10.21
CA ASN A 234 3.55 -8.81 -9.25
C ASN A 234 4.97 -9.29 -9.01
N ALA A 235 5.91 -8.34 -8.99
CA ALA A 235 7.26 -8.66 -8.56
C ALA A 235 7.24 -9.14 -7.10
N ILE A 236 8.09 -10.07 -6.78
CA ILE A 236 8.35 -10.55 -5.42
C ILE A 236 9.72 -10.06 -4.96
N PRO A 237 10.02 -10.04 -3.66
CA PRO A 237 11.35 -9.67 -3.17
C PRO A 237 12.44 -10.53 -3.83
N ASN A 238 13.50 -9.86 -4.31
CA ASN A 238 14.61 -10.50 -5.04
C ASN A 238 14.15 -11.25 -6.32
N ASP A 239 13.16 -10.70 -7.01
CA ASP A 239 12.60 -11.29 -8.22
C ASP A 239 13.67 -11.39 -9.32
N PRO A 240 13.94 -12.59 -9.87
CA PRO A 240 14.90 -12.76 -10.98
C PRO A 240 14.35 -12.28 -12.32
N GLU A 241 13.02 -12.11 -12.43
CA GLU A 241 12.36 -11.73 -13.68
C GLU A 241 12.22 -10.21 -13.82
N SER A 242 12.03 -9.76 -15.04
CA SER A 242 11.74 -8.36 -15.33
C SER A 242 10.36 -7.94 -14.80
N PRO A 243 10.11 -6.64 -14.53
CA PRO A 243 8.81 -6.15 -14.08
C PRO A 243 7.63 -6.43 -15.03
N PHE A 244 7.92 -6.76 -16.30
CA PHE A 244 6.90 -7.11 -17.29
C PHE A 244 6.51 -8.60 -17.29
N VAL A 245 7.33 -9.43 -16.67
CA VAL A 245 7.16 -10.90 -16.56
C VAL A 245 6.78 -11.29 -15.15
N THR A 246 7.61 -10.96 -14.16
CA THR A 246 7.54 -11.22 -12.73
C THR A 246 7.53 -12.72 -12.36
N SER A 247 7.88 -13.02 -11.13
CA SER A 247 7.82 -14.38 -10.56
C SER A 247 6.70 -14.56 -9.56
N GLY A 248 5.75 -13.64 -9.49
CA GLY A 248 4.64 -13.72 -8.55
C GLY A 248 3.33 -13.16 -9.08
N VAL A 249 2.28 -13.43 -8.32
CA VAL A 249 0.96 -12.82 -8.49
C VAL A 249 0.45 -12.31 -7.15
N ARG A 250 -0.30 -11.19 -7.20
CA ARG A 250 -0.99 -10.64 -6.02
C ARG A 250 -2.45 -11.03 -6.06
N LEU A 251 -2.90 -11.64 -4.96
CA LEU A 251 -4.31 -11.99 -4.72
C LEU A 251 -4.86 -11.11 -3.61
N GLY A 252 -6.14 -10.78 -3.70
CA GLY A 252 -6.81 -9.97 -2.68
C GLY A 252 -8.28 -10.33 -2.53
N THR A 253 -8.84 -10.15 -1.35
CA THR A 253 -10.18 -10.64 -1.00
C THR A 253 -11.24 -9.55 -0.84
N ALA A 254 -10.88 -8.26 -0.89
CA ALA A 254 -11.84 -7.18 -0.67
C ALA A 254 -13.00 -7.20 -1.69
N ALA A 255 -12.70 -7.41 -2.98
CA ALA A 255 -13.72 -7.44 -4.03
C ALA A 255 -14.66 -8.64 -3.92
N ILE A 256 -14.13 -9.84 -3.68
CA ILE A 256 -14.94 -11.05 -3.53
C ILE A 256 -15.81 -11.01 -2.27
N THR A 257 -15.30 -10.42 -1.18
CA THR A 257 -16.07 -10.20 0.05
C THR A 257 -17.23 -9.22 -0.19
N SER A 258 -17.01 -8.14 -0.96
CA SER A 258 -18.08 -7.21 -1.37
C SER A 258 -19.16 -7.90 -2.20
N ARG A 259 -18.83 -8.99 -2.90
CA ARG A 259 -19.76 -9.82 -3.68
C ARG A 259 -20.46 -10.90 -2.83
N GLY A 260 -20.22 -10.94 -1.52
CA GLY A 260 -20.91 -11.82 -0.58
C GLY A 260 -20.21 -13.15 -0.28
N LEU A 261 -18.97 -13.36 -0.75
CA LEU A 261 -18.20 -14.55 -0.37
C LEU A 261 -17.77 -14.46 1.10
N LYS A 262 -17.91 -15.59 1.80
CA LYS A 262 -17.62 -15.75 3.24
C LYS A 262 -16.66 -16.91 3.47
#